data_ad00e3ac385f5c285658c3044a439da5
#
_entry.id   ad00e3ac385f5c285658c3044a439da5
#
_cell.length_a   1.000
_cell.length_b   1.000
_cell.length_c   1.000
_cell.angle_alpha   90.00
_cell.angle_beta   90.00
_cell.angle_gamma   90.00
#
_symmetry.space_group_name_H-M   'P 1'
#
loop_
_entity.id
_entity.type
_entity.pdbx_description
1 polymer ?
#
loop_
_entity_poly.entity_id
_entity_poly.type
_entity_poly.pdbx_seq_one_letter_code
_entity_poly.pdbx_strand_id
1 'polypeptide(L)'
;MSSGVDQELIKTCIHCGFCLPTCPTYVVWGEEMDSPRGRIVLMRQASETSGEVGQIATHIDRCLGCMACLTACPSGVRYDALIEQMRPEVERRHRRSWSDRAFRRFCFELFTHPGRLRAVVPFLVAGRRVGVDRRLRAWLDRRASAGRSAGAPPSAGSRGAPPGSGDGAEISMAGATESGATESSGLSEPPPSGNRRNWRSFTGIGRKRNAGSARGATAAPPFRRLAAMMRLTPDVKLSAAWGRLPEETPANADAGPARGTVGLLQGCVARVFFARTNEATVRVLSAEGFNVVVPKAAECCGALQMHSGAEEGAKERARATIAAFENCEMVAVNAAGCGSTMKEYGRLLADDPEWAERAEAFAAKVADVTEILADAEPRAPRHPVPVTVAYHDACHLAHAQKVRAQPRRVLGTIPQLTVVEPAEWELCCGSAGLYNMLEPEPAAELGRRKVANLTATGAEAVVAGNPGCALQIKAHSEGRLPIYHPVEVLDASISGRSLP
;
A
#
# COMPACT_ATOMS: atom_id res chain seq x y z
N MET A 1 30.17 8.79 -12.57
CA MET A 1 29.24 7.66 -12.41
C MET A 1 27.84 8.23 -12.51
N SER A 2 27.12 7.92 -13.60
CA SER A 2 25.73 8.37 -13.77
C SER A 2 24.91 7.89 -12.57
N SER A 3 23.97 8.71 -12.08
CA SER A 3 22.98 8.25 -11.10
C SER A 3 22.26 7.05 -11.70
N GLY A 4 22.08 5.96 -10.92
CA GLY A 4 21.45 4.73 -11.40
C GLY A 4 19.94 4.85 -11.71
N VAL A 5 19.44 6.07 -11.95
CA VAL A 5 18.03 6.31 -12.31
C VAL A 5 17.92 6.49 -13.82
N ASP A 6 17.00 5.78 -14.41
CA ASP A 6 16.75 5.77 -15.84
C ASP A 6 16.25 7.13 -16.35
N GLN A 7 17.09 7.78 -17.17
CA GLN A 7 16.83 9.11 -17.72
C GLN A 7 15.67 9.10 -18.73
N GLU A 8 15.47 8.02 -19.47
CA GLU A 8 14.37 7.94 -20.42
C GLU A 8 13.02 7.89 -19.69
N LEU A 9 12.94 7.19 -18.56
CA LEU A 9 11.74 7.20 -17.74
C LEU A 9 11.45 8.59 -17.16
N ILE A 10 12.47 9.35 -16.76
CA ILE A 10 12.31 10.73 -16.26
C ILE A 10 11.68 11.63 -17.34
N LYS A 11 12.10 11.50 -18.60
CA LYS A 11 11.62 12.32 -19.71
C LYS A 11 10.17 12.08 -20.08
N THR A 12 9.58 10.95 -19.70
CA THR A 12 8.17 10.65 -19.99
C THR A 12 7.19 11.57 -19.26
N CYS A 13 7.63 12.26 -18.19
CA CYS A 13 6.78 13.15 -17.42
C CYS A 13 6.61 14.52 -18.08
N ILE A 14 5.38 14.84 -18.49
CA ILE A 14 5.00 16.14 -19.09
C ILE A 14 4.52 17.19 -18.06
N HIS A 15 4.64 16.92 -16.79
CA HIS A 15 4.29 17.80 -15.66
C HIS A 15 2.82 18.30 -15.65
N CYS A 16 1.86 17.56 -16.21
CA CYS A 16 0.44 17.96 -16.33
C CYS A 16 -0.30 18.12 -14.98
N GLY A 17 0.15 17.43 -13.90
CA GLY A 17 -0.41 17.58 -12.57
C GLY A 17 -1.54 16.63 -12.19
N PHE A 18 -2.01 15.74 -13.08
CA PHE A 18 -3.08 14.77 -12.77
C PHE A 18 -2.75 13.84 -11.59
N CYS A 19 -1.49 13.65 -11.27
CA CYS A 19 -1.04 12.86 -10.11
C CYS A 19 -1.14 13.59 -8.76
N LEU A 20 -1.41 14.91 -8.75
CA LEU A 20 -1.41 15.70 -7.50
C LEU A 20 -2.56 15.35 -6.55
N PRO A 21 -3.84 15.30 -6.99
CA PRO A 21 -4.96 15.02 -6.09
C PRO A 21 -4.95 13.60 -5.52
N THR A 22 -4.30 12.64 -6.21
CA THR A 22 -4.20 11.26 -5.74
C THR A 22 -2.97 10.99 -4.86
N CYS A 23 -2.03 11.96 -4.79
CA CYS A 23 -0.82 11.80 -4.01
C CYS A 23 -1.04 12.11 -2.53
N PRO A 24 -0.92 11.11 -1.61
CA PRO A 24 -1.19 11.32 -0.19
C PRO A 24 -0.32 12.40 0.44
N THR A 25 0.96 12.47 0.06
CA THR A 25 1.89 13.46 0.61
C THR A 25 1.59 14.87 0.13
N TYR A 26 1.19 15.02 -1.11
CA TYR A 26 0.74 16.32 -1.64
C TYR A 26 -0.59 16.77 -0.98
N VAL A 27 -1.52 15.84 -0.81
CA VAL A 27 -2.83 16.11 -0.17
C VAL A 27 -2.66 16.56 1.29
N VAL A 28 -1.67 16.00 2.02
CA VAL A 28 -1.43 16.35 3.44
C VAL A 28 -0.63 17.63 3.59
N TRP A 29 0.39 17.86 2.76
CA TRP A 29 1.33 18.97 2.96
C TRP A 29 1.17 20.12 1.97
N GLY A 30 0.57 19.90 0.79
CA GLY A 30 0.50 20.89 -0.28
C GLY A 30 1.85 21.28 -0.87
N GLU A 31 2.91 20.52 -0.56
CA GLU A 31 4.28 20.80 -0.99
C GLU A 31 4.56 20.14 -2.34
N GLU A 32 4.94 20.96 -3.33
CA GLU A 32 5.20 20.47 -4.69
C GLU A 32 6.32 19.43 -4.74
N MET A 33 7.40 19.61 -3.95
CA MET A 33 8.52 18.68 -3.89
C MET A 33 8.13 17.32 -3.31
N ASP A 34 7.03 17.23 -2.58
CA ASP A 34 6.45 16.00 -2.05
C ASP A 34 5.39 15.39 -2.96
N SER A 35 5.20 15.93 -4.18
CA SER A 35 4.36 15.37 -5.25
C SER A 35 5.14 14.40 -6.16
N PRO A 36 4.47 13.53 -6.94
CA PRO A 36 5.16 12.65 -7.88
C PRO A 36 5.96 13.41 -8.93
N ARG A 37 5.36 14.44 -9.56
CA ARG A 37 6.06 15.24 -10.58
C ARG A 37 7.20 16.06 -9.97
N GLY A 38 7.02 16.59 -8.75
CA GLY A 38 8.09 17.33 -8.04
C GLY A 38 9.26 16.40 -7.72
N ARG A 39 9.00 15.17 -7.26
CA ARG A 39 10.05 14.16 -7.04
C ARG A 39 10.78 13.77 -8.32
N ILE A 40 10.09 13.70 -9.47
CA ILE A 40 10.75 13.44 -10.77
C ILE A 40 11.72 14.59 -11.12
N VAL A 41 11.35 15.85 -10.86
CA VAL A 41 12.27 16.99 -11.03
C VAL A 41 13.49 16.85 -10.13
N LEU A 42 13.28 16.50 -8.86
CA LEU A 42 14.38 16.27 -7.91
C LEU A 42 15.29 15.12 -8.34
N MET A 43 14.72 13.99 -8.82
CA MET A 43 15.50 12.86 -9.35
C MET A 43 16.34 13.27 -10.55
N ARG A 44 15.78 14.06 -11.49
CA ARG A 44 16.54 14.62 -12.62
C ARG A 44 17.70 15.49 -12.17
N GLN A 45 17.45 16.44 -11.26
CA GLN A 45 18.49 17.31 -10.71
C GLN A 45 19.60 16.51 -10.03
N ALA A 46 19.24 15.50 -9.22
CA ALA A 46 20.23 14.65 -8.55
C ALA A 46 21.04 13.77 -9.53
N SER A 47 20.52 13.49 -10.72
CA SER A 47 21.25 12.77 -11.76
C SER A 47 22.22 13.63 -12.55
N GLU A 48 21.89 14.91 -12.73
CA GLU A 48 22.73 15.89 -13.45
C GLU A 48 23.87 16.43 -12.57
N THR A 49 23.63 16.52 -11.25
CA THR A 49 24.60 17.04 -10.28
C THR A 49 25.05 15.93 -9.33
N SER A 50 26.26 15.45 -9.50
CA SER A 50 26.82 14.27 -8.81
C SER A 50 26.94 14.38 -7.26
N GLY A 51 26.38 15.40 -6.61
CA GLY A 51 26.59 15.71 -5.18
C GLY A 51 25.34 15.77 -4.30
N GLU A 52 24.12 15.87 -4.84
CA GLU A 52 22.99 16.40 -4.04
C GLU A 52 21.91 15.38 -3.65
N VAL A 53 22.16 14.07 -3.74
CA VAL A 53 21.19 13.04 -3.31
C VAL A 53 20.75 13.24 -1.85
N GLY A 54 21.62 13.77 -1.00
CA GLY A 54 21.27 14.08 0.39
C GLY A 54 20.20 15.16 0.55
N GLN A 55 20.11 16.12 -0.37
CA GLN A 55 19.11 17.20 -0.31
C GLN A 55 17.71 16.71 -0.66
N ILE A 56 17.61 15.74 -1.57
CA ILE A 56 16.33 15.16 -1.99
C ILE A 56 15.86 14.00 -1.11
N ALA A 57 16.75 13.44 -0.26
CA ALA A 57 16.47 12.25 0.54
C ALA A 57 15.18 12.36 1.36
N THR A 58 14.92 13.54 1.94
CA THR A 58 13.70 13.78 2.73
C THR A 58 12.43 13.62 1.88
N HIS A 59 12.41 14.14 0.65
CA HIS A 59 11.24 14.04 -0.23
C HIS A 59 11.05 12.63 -0.78
N ILE A 60 12.14 11.90 -1.04
CA ILE A 60 12.09 10.48 -1.45
C ILE A 60 11.59 9.60 -0.30
N ASP A 61 12.08 9.81 0.93
CA ASP A 61 11.65 9.07 2.12
C ASP A 61 10.17 9.33 2.48
N ARG A 62 9.67 10.52 2.24
CA ARG A 62 8.25 10.87 2.43
C ARG A 62 7.30 10.21 1.43
N CYS A 63 7.80 9.68 0.33
CA CYS A 63 6.95 8.95 -0.61
C CYS A 63 6.44 7.64 0.02
N LEU A 64 5.12 7.47 0.09
CA LEU A 64 4.52 6.24 0.60
C LEU A 64 4.73 5.03 -0.33
N GLY A 65 5.08 5.26 -1.60
CA GLY A 65 5.12 4.17 -2.58
C GLY A 65 3.75 3.55 -2.86
N CYS A 66 2.68 4.31 -2.69
CA CYS A 66 1.30 3.82 -2.85
C CYS A 66 0.88 3.58 -4.30
N MET A 67 1.66 4.08 -5.25
CA MET A 67 1.47 3.91 -6.71
C MET A 67 0.16 4.51 -7.28
N ALA A 68 -0.60 5.30 -6.51
CA ALA A 68 -1.80 5.97 -7.01
C ALA A 68 -1.51 6.92 -8.19
N CYS A 69 -0.30 7.46 -8.25
CA CYS A 69 0.15 8.28 -9.38
C CYS A 69 0.30 7.50 -10.70
N LEU A 70 0.46 6.18 -10.68
CA LEU A 70 0.52 5.35 -11.90
C LEU A 70 -0.83 5.34 -12.61
N THR A 71 -1.90 5.07 -11.86
CA THR A 71 -3.26 5.00 -12.41
C THR A 71 -3.82 6.37 -12.79
N ALA A 72 -3.32 7.44 -12.17
CA ALA A 72 -3.71 8.80 -12.47
C ALA A 72 -2.94 9.43 -13.65
N CYS A 73 -1.87 8.80 -14.12
CA CYS A 73 -0.99 9.39 -15.12
C CYS A 73 -1.44 9.08 -16.56
N PRO A 74 -1.90 10.10 -17.34
CA PRO A 74 -2.28 9.88 -18.74
C PRO A 74 -1.09 9.58 -19.65
N SER A 75 0.12 10.02 -19.26
CA SER A 75 1.36 9.77 -20.02
C SER A 75 2.02 8.43 -19.70
N GLY A 76 1.44 7.62 -18.80
CA GLY A 76 1.96 6.29 -18.47
C GLY A 76 3.35 6.29 -17.80
N VAL A 77 3.70 7.34 -17.05
CA VAL A 77 5.00 7.44 -16.36
C VAL A 77 5.18 6.26 -15.40
N ARG A 78 6.25 5.50 -15.56
CA ARG A 78 6.63 4.38 -14.68
C ARG A 78 7.29 4.90 -13.40
N TYR A 79 6.47 5.61 -12.59
CA TYR A 79 6.95 6.18 -11.32
C TYR A 79 7.39 5.11 -10.31
N ASP A 80 6.81 3.92 -10.38
CA ASP A 80 7.22 2.73 -9.64
C ASP A 80 8.70 2.41 -9.85
N ALA A 81 9.13 2.31 -11.11
CA ALA A 81 10.52 2.06 -11.45
C ALA A 81 11.44 3.20 -10.99
N LEU A 82 11.03 4.45 -11.16
CA LEU A 82 11.82 5.61 -10.74
C LEU A 82 12.06 5.66 -9.23
N ILE A 83 11.00 5.49 -8.43
CA ILE A 83 11.13 5.58 -6.96
C ILE A 83 11.92 4.41 -6.38
N GLU A 84 11.80 3.21 -6.98
CA GLU A 84 12.52 2.02 -6.52
C GLU A 84 14.00 2.03 -6.93
N GLN A 85 14.36 2.65 -8.05
CA GLN A 85 15.76 2.94 -8.39
C GLN A 85 16.37 4.02 -7.49
N MET A 86 15.59 5.06 -7.15
CA MET A 86 16.10 6.19 -6.34
C MET A 86 16.30 5.84 -4.87
N ARG A 87 15.47 4.99 -4.26
CA ARG A 87 15.59 4.63 -2.84
C ARG A 87 16.93 3.98 -2.48
N PRO A 88 17.44 2.98 -3.20
CA PRO A 88 18.78 2.44 -2.97
C PRO A 88 19.89 3.48 -3.13
N GLU A 89 19.76 4.42 -4.08
CA GLU A 89 20.69 5.52 -4.23
C GLU A 89 20.72 6.45 -3.00
N VAL A 90 19.55 6.74 -2.45
CA VAL A 90 19.43 7.51 -1.20
C VAL A 90 20.07 6.72 -0.04
N GLU A 91 19.84 5.43 0.10
CA GLU A 91 20.47 4.63 1.16
C GLU A 91 22.00 4.57 1.02
N ARG A 92 22.54 4.50 -0.19
CA ARG A 92 23.99 4.48 -0.44
C ARG A 92 24.67 5.83 -0.17
N ARG A 93 24.03 6.95 -0.54
CA ARG A 93 24.65 8.28 -0.57
C ARG A 93 24.24 9.19 0.59
N HIS A 94 23.06 9.02 1.17
CA HIS A 94 22.59 9.84 2.29
C HIS A 94 23.04 9.27 3.63
N ARG A 95 23.79 10.06 4.40
CA ARG A 95 24.21 9.66 5.76
C ARG A 95 23.08 9.88 6.75
N ARG A 96 22.33 8.81 7.03
CA ARG A 96 21.29 8.82 8.06
C ARG A 96 21.87 8.96 9.46
N SER A 97 21.11 9.56 10.38
CA SER A 97 21.49 9.61 11.80
C SER A 97 21.63 8.17 12.36
N TRP A 98 22.44 8.03 13.41
CA TRP A 98 22.59 6.73 14.07
C TRP A 98 21.23 6.16 14.55
N SER A 99 20.41 7.02 15.17
CA SER A 99 19.07 6.60 15.66
C SER A 99 18.14 6.13 14.55
N ASP A 100 18.21 6.74 13.36
CA ASP A 100 17.41 6.32 12.21
C ASP A 100 17.88 4.96 11.66
N ARG A 101 19.19 4.78 11.50
CA ARG A 101 19.77 3.51 11.08
C ARG A 101 19.45 2.38 12.05
N ALA A 102 19.62 2.62 13.35
CA ALA A 102 19.34 1.64 14.41
C ALA A 102 17.85 1.24 14.40
N PHE A 103 16.94 2.20 14.27
CA PHE A 103 15.50 1.93 14.23
C PHE A 103 15.09 1.15 12.98
N ARG A 104 15.57 1.52 11.79
CA ARG A 104 15.31 0.79 10.54
C ARG A 104 15.83 -0.65 10.63
N ARG A 105 17.08 -0.83 11.11
CA ARG A 105 17.66 -2.17 11.32
C ARG A 105 16.84 -2.99 12.32
N PHE A 106 16.43 -2.41 13.43
CA PHE A 106 15.56 -3.06 14.41
C PHE A 106 14.23 -3.52 13.76
N CYS A 107 13.60 -2.66 12.97
CA CYS A 107 12.37 -3.03 12.26
C CYS A 107 12.59 -4.16 11.26
N PHE A 108 13.66 -4.14 10.48
CA PHE A 108 13.97 -5.24 9.56
C PHE A 108 14.23 -6.53 10.31
N GLU A 109 15.07 -6.51 11.36
CA GLU A 109 15.37 -7.69 12.15
C GLU A 109 14.14 -8.27 12.87
N LEU A 110 13.21 -7.45 13.28
CA LEU A 110 12.01 -7.89 13.96
C LEU A 110 10.92 -8.37 12.98
N PHE A 111 10.56 -7.53 12.00
CA PHE A 111 9.36 -7.80 11.20
C PHE A 111 9.59 -8.77 10.04
N THR A 112 10.81 -8.91 9.52
CA THR A 112 11.07 -9.86 8.43
C THR A 112 11.37 -11.28 8.90
N HIS A 113 11.46 -11.50 10.22
CA HIS A 113 11.73 -12.81 10.83
C HIS A 113 10.57 -13.25 11.73
N PRO A 114 9.68 -14.11 11.25
CA PRO A 114 8.52 -14.57 12.03
C PRO A 114 8.86 -15.17 13.39
N GLY A 115 9.98 -15.87 13.49
CA GLY A 115 10.46 -16.44 14.75
C GLY A 115 10.76 -15.38 15.81
N ARG A 116 11.46 -14.30 15.43
CA ARG A 116 11.75 -13.17 16.35
C ARG A 116 10.48 -12.42 16.72
N LEU A 117 9.59 -12.22 15.76
CA LEU A 117 8.31 -11.56 16.01
C LEU A 117 7.44 -12.38 16.98
N ARG A 118 7.41 -13.71 16.84
CA ARG A 118 6.75 -14.62 17.79
C ARG A 118 7.32 -14.50 19.19
N ALA A 119 8.64 -14.41 19.34
CA ALA A 119 9.29 -14.29 20.64
C ALA A 119 8.88 -13.03 21.43
N VAL A 120 8.43 -11.97 20.73
CA VAL A 120 7.95 -10.73 21.36
C VAL A 120 6.49 -10.85 21.82
N VAL A 121 5.67 -11.72 21.21
CA VAL A 121 4.23 -11.82 21.50
C VAL A 121 3.91 -12.08 22.98
N PRO A 122 4.59 -13.00 23.71
CA PRO A 122 4.31 -13.22 25.14
C PRO A 122 4.45 -11.94 25.98
N PHE A 123 5.48 -11.14 25.69
CA PHE A 123 5.73 -9.88 26.39
C PHE A 123 4.64 -8.85 26.07
N LEU A 124 4.16 -8.81 24.82
CA LEU A 124 3.02 -7.94 24.44
C LEU A 124 1.75 -8.36 25.17
N VAL A 125 1.45 -9.66 25.25
CA VAL A 125 0.27 -10.19 25.95
C VAL A 125 0.36 -9.95 27.45
N ALA A 126 1.52 -10.23 28.07
CA ALA A 126 1.75 -9.99 29.49
C ALA A 126 1.64 -8.50 29.84
N GLY A 127 2.30 -7.62 29.04
CA GLY A 127 2.26 -6.18 29.25
C GLY A 127 0.84 -5.60 29.19
N ARG A 128 -0.01 -6.16 28.33
CA ARG A 128 -1.44 -5.78 28.27
C ARG A 128 -2.22 -6.23 29.49
N ARG A 129 -2.02 -7.50 29.93
CA ARG A 129 -2.73 -8.02 31.12
C ARG A 129 -2.46 -7.20 32.36
N VAL A 130 -1.22 -6.72 32.54
CA VAL A 130 -0.85 -5.88 33.70
C VAL A 130 -1.02 -4.37 33.43
N GLY A 131 -1.54 -3.98 32.26
CA GLY A 131 -1.82 -2.59 31.91
C GLY A 131 -0.58 -1.72 31.67
N VAL A 132 0.60 -2.32 31.56
CA VAL A 132 1.87 -1.61 31.28
C VAL A 132 1.81 -0.95 29.90
N ASP A 133 1.22 -1.61 28.92
CA ASP A 133 1.09 -1.07 27.56
C ASP A 133 0.26 0.23 27.56
N ARG A 134 -0.86 0.30 28.31
CA ARG A 134 -1.70 1.51 28.42
C ARG A 134 -0.93 2.65 29.09
N ARG A 135 -0.21 2.36 30.18
CA ARG A 135 0.60 3.36 30.89
C ARG A 135 1.75 3.87 30.00
N LEU A 136 2.43 2.97 29.32
CA LEU A 136 3.54 3.32 28.41
C LEU A 136 3.04 4.12 27.21
N ARG A 137 1.93 3.75 26.59
CA ARG A 137 1.29 4.53 25.50
C ARG A 137 0.94 5.93 26.00
N ALA A 138 0.24 6.05 27.14
CA ALA A 138 -0.14 7.34 27.70
C ALA A 138 1.07 8.23 28.04
N TRP A 139 2.16 7.64 28.53
CA TRP A 139 3.42 8.35 28.78
C TRP A 139 4.09 8.83 27.49
N LEU A 140 4.17 7.94 26.47
CA LEU A 140 4.72 8.27 25.15
C LEU A 140 3.90 9.37 24.46
N ASP A 141 2.57 9.30 24.56
CA ASP A 141 1.66 10.30 23.97
C ASP A 141 1.79 11.67 24.64
N ARG A 142 1.90 11.72 25.97
CA ARG A 142 2.17 12.97 26.70
C ARG A 142 3.51 13.60 26.24
N ARG A 143 4.54 12.77 26.09
CA ARG A 143 5.86 13.25 25.65
C ARG A 143 5.86 13.69 24.18
N ALA A 144 5.08 13.03 23.35
CA ALA A 144 4.88 13.42 21.94
C ALA A 144 4.10 14.74 21.84
N SER A 145 3.14 15.01 22.74
CA SER A 145 2.35 16.24 22.78
C SER A 145 3.13 17.42 23.33
N ALA A 146 3.95 17.23 24.36
CA ALA A 146 4.79 18.28 24.94
C ALA A 146 5.79 18.89 23.94
N GLY A 147 6.26 18.10 22.99
CA GLY A 147 7.14 18.59 21.91
C GLY A 147 6.42 19.34 20.79
N ARG A 148 5.07 19.37 20.76
CA ARG A 148 4.28 20.11 19.75
C ARG A 148 4.01 21.56 20.14
N SER A 149 3.88 21.86 21.43
CA SER A 149 3.61 23.22 21.93
C SER A 149 4.75 24.22 21.70
N ALA A 150 5.94 23.75 21.34
CA ALA A 150 7.12 24.60 21.08
C ALA A 150 7.34 24.97 19.60
N GLY A 151 6.48 24.59 18.66
CA GLY A 151 6.80 24.74 17.22
C GLY A 151 5.62 24.70 16.23
N ALA A 152 4.37 24.83 16.67
CA ALA A 152 3.25 24.85 15.73
C ALA A 152 2.99 26.28 15.22
N PRO A 153 2.96 26.51 13.90
CA PRO A 153 2.32 27.69 13.36
C PRO A 153 0.81 27.60 13.62
N PRO A 154 0.09 28.75 13.80
CA PRO A 154 -1.35 28.73 14.01
C PRO A 154 -2.04 28.03 12.81
N SER A 155 -2.96 27.14 13.12
CA SER A 155 -3.84 26.48 12.15
C SER A 155 -4.47 27.56 11.26
N ALA A 156 -4.25 27.46 9.95
CA ALA A 156 -4.99 28.27 8.98
C ALA A 156 -6.49 27.94 9.15
N GLY A 157 -7.21 28.91 9.69
CA GLY A 157 -8.65 28.81 9.89
C GLY A 157 -9.32 28.42 8.57
N SER A 158 -10.28 27.54 8.66
CA SER A 158 -11.21 27.16 7.61
C SER A 158 -11.75 28.42 6.93
N ARG A 159 -11.22 28.75 5.73
CA ARG A 159 -11.86 29.73 4.87
C ARG A 159 -13.12 29.09 4.36
N GLY A 160 -14.26 29.58 4.85
CA GLY A 160 -15.57 29.21 4.38
C GLY A 160 -15.67 29.39 2.85
N ALA A 161 -16.30 28.44 2.21
CA ALA A 161 -16.71 28.58 0.83
C ALA A 161 -17.64 29.80 0.67
N PRO A 162 -17.56 30.56 -0.45
CA PRO A 162 -18.48 31.65 -0.69
C PRO A 162 -19.92 31.11 -0.89
N PRO A 163 -20.96 31.85 -0.47
CA PRO A 163 -22.36 31.43 -0.66
C PRO A 163 -22.71 31.44 -2.13
N GLY A 164 -23.17 30.30 -2.65
CA GLY A 164 -23.72 30.16 -3.97
C GLY A 164 -25.03 30.95 -4.06
N SER A 165 -25.08 31.90 -5.00
CA SER A 165 -26.33 32.53 -5.46
C SER A 165 -27.18 31.48 -6.19
N GLY A 166 -28.33 31.14 -5.61
CA GLY A 166 -29.36 30.38 -6.31
C GLY A 166 -30.04 31.26 -7.36
N ASP A 167 -30.12 30.73 -8.56
CA ASP A 167 -31.20 31.07 -9.48
C ASP A 167 -31.61 29.80 -10.21
N GLY A 168 -32.89 29.43 -9.99
CA GLY A 168 -33.52 28.30 -10.60
C GLY A 168 -33.86 28.58 -12.06
N ALA A 169 -33.59 27.64 -12.93
CA ALA A 169 -34.23 27.53 -14.23
C ALA A 169 -34.53 26.04 -14.48
N GLU A 170 -35.82 25.72 -14.37
CA GLU A 170 -36.42 24.50 -14.89
C GLU A 170 -36.24 24.46 -16.42
N ILE A 171 -35.68 23.36 -16.94
CA ILE A 171 -35.81 23.06 -18.37
C ILE A 171 -36.49 21.69 -18.50
N SER A 172 -37.69 21.79 -19.05
CA SER A 172 -38.61 20.76 -19.46
C SER A 172 -38.02 19.81 -20.49
N MET A 173 -38.28 18.52 -20.30
CA MET A 173 -38.06 17.46 -21.27
C MET A 173 -39.13 17.47 -22.34
N ALA A 174 -38.74 17.60 -23.62
CA ALA A 174 -39.59 17.15 -24.74
C ALA A 174 -38.71 16.50 -25.81
N GLY A 175 -39.10 15.27 -26.19
CA GLY A 175 -38.38 14.41 -27.09
C GLY A 175 -38.51 14.78 -28.58
N ALA A 176 -37.67 14.16 -29.40
CA ALA A 176 -37.94 13.72 -30.78
C ALA A 176 -36.74 12.96 -31.34
N THR A 177 -36.93 11.69 -31.60
CA THR A 177 -36.88 10.90 -32.84
C THR A 177 -35.73 11.09 -33.84
N GLU A 178 -35.24 9.90 -34.22
CA GLU A 178 -34.29 9.50 -35.26
C GLU A 178 -34.41 10.20 -36.62
N SER A 179 -33.28 10.39 -37.29
CA SER A 179 -33.01 9.82 -38.63
C SER A 179 -31.69 10.31 -39.26
N GLY A 180 -30.91 9.36 -39.81
CA GLY A 180 -30.38 9.39 -41.18
C GLY A 180 -29.02 10.05 -41.45
N ALA A 181 -28.01 9.23 -41.54
CA ALA A 181 -27.02 9.05 -42.61
C ALA A 181 -26.28 10.24 -43.28
N THR A 182 -25.01 10.00 -43.47
CA THR A 182 -24.05 10.20 -44.61
C THR A 182 -22.96 11.24 -44.44
N GLU A 183 -21.73 10.65 -44.49
CA GLU A 183 -20.46 11.09 -45.13
C GLU A 183 -20.16 12.58 -45.36
N SER A 184 -19.00 13.04 -44.87
CA SER A 184 -17.87 13.37 -45.75
C SER A 184 -16.67 13.93 -44.95
N SER A 185 -15.52 13.46 -45.38
CA SER A 185 -14.15 13.91 -45.15
C SER A 185 -13.91 15.41 -45.08
N GLY A 186 -13.15 15.84 -44.07
CA GLY A 186 -12.58 17.18 -44.00
C GLY A 186 -11.44 17.25 -43.01
N LEU A 187 -10.22 16.97 -43.51
CA LEU A 187 -8.94 17.27 -42.85
C LEU A 187 -8.84 18.81 -42.71
N SER A 188 -8.87 19.33 -41.50
CA SER A 188 -8.49 20.71 -41.22
C SER A 188 -7.16 20.73 -40.45
N GLU A 189 -6.20 21.44 -41.04
CA GLU A 189 -4.84 21.69 -40.57
C GLU A 189 -4.79 22.31 -39.16
N PRO A 190 -3.70 22.08 -38.41
CA PRO A 190 -3.48 22.74 -37.14
C PRO A 190 -3.06 24.20 -37.32
N PRO A 191 -3.40 25.10 -36.39
CA PRO A 191 -3.02 26.51 -36.47
C PRO A 191 -1.53 26.71 -36.19
N PRO A 192 -0.90 27.80 -36.69
CA PRO A 192 0.55 27.99 -36.71
C PRO A 192 1.13 28.29 -35.32
N SER A 193 2.31 27.73 -35.12
CA SER A 193 3.23 27.98 -34.02
C SER A 193 3.61 29.45 -33.85
N GLY A 194 3.13 30.09 -32.79
CA GLY A 194 3.51 31.45 -32.45
C GLY A 194 3.34 31.80 -31.00
N ASN A 195 4.24 31.41 -30.16
CA ASN A 195 4.76 32.28 -29.11
C ASN A 195 5.87 31.56 -28.28
N ARG A 196 7.10 31.64 -28.74
CA ARG A 196 8.29 31.41 -27.89
C ARG A 196 8.38 32.54 -26.89
N ARG A 197 7.64 32.50 -25.79
CA ARG A 197 7.91 33.36 -24.64
C ARG A 197 8.88 32.67 -23.70
N ASN A 198 10.08 33.14 -23.77
CA ASN A 198 11.14 33.27 -22.77
C ASN A 198 10.99 32.46 -21.48
N TRP A 199 11.58 31.28 -21.47
CA TRP A 199 11.80 30.45 -20.28
C TRP A 199 12.96 30.98 -19.39
N ARG A 200 13.56 32.12 -19.73
CA ARG A 200 14.70 32.71 -18.96
C ARG A 200 14.29 33.53 -17.74
N SER A 201 13.01 33.69 -17.43
CA SER A 201 12.56 34.50 -16.29
C SER A 201 12.16 33.67 -15.04
N PHE A 202 12.34 32.37 -15.02
CA PHE A 202 12.11 31.56 -13.80
C PHE A 202 13.34 31.42 -12.88
N THR A 203 14.48 31.99 -13.22
CA THR A 203 15.67 32.09 -12.32
C THR A 203 15.62 33.31 -11.40
N GLY A 204 14.54 34.09 -11.43
CA GLY A 204 14.31 35.22 -10.55
C GLY A 204 13.46 34.87 -9.32
N ILE A 205 13.76 33.80 -8.57
CA ILE A 205 13.30 33.69 -7.19
C ILE A 205 14.09 34.71 -6.38
N GLY A 206 13.50 35.92 -6.27
CA GLY A 206 13.96 36.95 -5.39
C GLY A 206 14.26 36.37 -4.02
N ARG A 207 15.49 36.51 -3.57
CA ARG A 207 15.96 36.32 -2.19
C ARG A 207 15.12 37.16 -1.23
N LYS A 208 13.84 36.81 -1.00
CA LYS A 208 13.19 37.11 0.26
C LYS A 208 13.72 36.10 1.25
N ARG A 209 14.70 36.51 2.02
CA ARG A 209 15.16 35.82 3.21
C ARG A 209 13.97 35.66 4.17
N ASN A 210 13.16 34.62 3.99
CA ASN A 210 12.47 34.01 5.10
C ASN A 210 13.45 33.07 5.78
N ALA A 211 14.33 33.65 6.62
CA ALA A 211 15.16 32.92 7.56
C ALA A 211 14.28 32.31 8.65
N GLY A 212 13.50 31.27 8.29
CA GLY A 212 12.54 30.71 9.23
C GLY A 212 12.06 29.29 8.96
N SER A 213 12.47 28.57 7.89
CA SER A 213 11.98 27.20 7.68
C SER A 213 12.92 26.22 6.99
N ALA A 214 14.21 26.47 6.97
CA ALA A 214 15.20 25.43 6.62
C ALA A 214 15.67 24.69 7.89
N ARG A 215 14.77 24.33 8.79
CA ARG A 215 15.02 23.19 9.68
C ARG A 215 14.76 21.96 8.81
N GLY A 216 15.84 21.32 8.34
CA GLY A 216 15.77 20.01 7.72
C GLY A 216 14.82 19.16 8.54
N ALA A 217 13.79 18.59 7.89
CA ALA A 217 12.80 17.76 8.57
C ALA A 217 13.56 16.60 9.22
N THR A 218 13.87 16.76 10.50
CA THR A 218 14.51 15.70 11.28
C THR A 218 13.50 14.59 11.42
N ALA A 219 13.91 13.37 11.07
CA ALA A 219 13.11 12.17 11.26
C ALA A 219 12.46 12.17 12.66
N ALA A 220 11.23 11.65 12.76
CA ALA A 220 10.50 11.67 14.03
C ALA A 220 11.36 11.13 15.19
N PRO A 221 11.32 11.75 16.36
CA PRO A 221 12.10 11.31 17.52
C PRO A 221 11.80 9.85 17.88
N PRO A 222 12.78 9.08 18.41
CA PRO A 222 12.62 7.66 18.69
C PRO A 222 11.38 7.30 19.52
N PHE A 223 11.01 8.15 20.50
CA PHE A 223 9.82 7.91 21.32
C PHE A 223 8.50 8.05 20.53
N ARG A 224 8.44 8.91 19.50
CA ARG A 224 7.26 9.03 18.63
C ARG A 224 7.11 7.80 17.72
N ARG A 225 8.23 7.30 17.20
CA ARG A 225 8.27 6.06 16.41
C ARG A 225 7.83 4.86 17.23
N LEU A 226 8.31 4.77 18.49
CA LEU A 226 7.90 3.71 19.41
C LEU A 226 6.40 3.81 19.74
N ALA A 227 5.90 5.02 19.99
CA ALA A 227 4.47 5.26 20.23
C ALA A 227 3.61 4.79 19.04
N ALA A 228 4.02 5.14 17.81
CA ALA A 228 3.34 4.69 16.60
C ALA A 228 3.35 3.16 16.47
N MET A 229 4.50 2.52 16.68
CA MET A 229 4.62 1.06 16.65
C MET A 229 3.70 0.39 17.69
N MET A 230 3.62 0.93 18.89
CA MET A 230 2.74 0.40 19.94
C MET A 230 1.24 0.56 19.61
N ARG A 231 0.85 1.65 18.95
CA ARG A 231 -0.55 1.86 18.50
C ARG A 231 -0.94 0.85 17.41
N LEU A 232 0.00 0.50 16.54
CA LEU A 232 -0.22 -0.45 15.45
C LEU A 232 -0.17 -1.92 15.90
N THR A 233 0.28 -2.19 17.13
CA THR A 233 0.39 -3.57 17.64
C THR A 233 -1.02 -4.16 17.84
N PRO A 234 -1.39 -5.25 17.12
CA PRO A 234 -2.71 -5.85 17.23
C PRO A 234 -2.91 -6.61 18.54
N ASP A 235 -4.19 -6.89 18.87
CA ASP A 235 -4.53 -7.84 19.92
C ASP A 235 -4.29 -9.24 19.39
N VAL A 236 -3.38 -9.97 20.03
CA VAL A 236 -2.99 -11.32 19.63
C VAL A 236 -3.21 -12.28 20.78
N LYS A 237 -3.88 -13.40 20.49
CA LYS A 237 -3.92 -14.55 21.39
C LYS A 237 -2.62 -15.36 21.21
N LEU A 238 -2.02 -15.82 22.30
CA LEU A 238 -0.81 -16.66 22.23
C LEU A 238 -1.01 -17.86 21.31
N SER A 239 -2.12 -18.56 21.41
CA SER A 239 -2.45 -19.72 20.56
C SER A 239 -2.40 -19.40 19.07
N ALA A 240 -2.88 -18.24 18.65
CA ALA A 240 -2.88 -17.84 17.26
C ALA A 240 -1.47 -17.56 16.71
N ALA A 241 -0.58 -16.97 17.53
CA ALA A 241 0.80 -16.69 17.13
C ALA A 241 1.65 -17.95 16.89
N TRP A 242 1.29 -19.06 17.53
CA TRP A 242 1.99 -20.38 17.39
C TRP A 242 1.25 -21.38 16.53
N GLY A 243 0.07 -21.02 15.96
CA GLY A 243 -0.62 -21.86 14.99
C GLY A 243 0.30 -22.20 13.81
N ARG A 244 0.23 -23.46 13.37
CA ARG A 244 0.96 -23.95 12.20
C ARG A 244 -0.06 -24.49 11.21
N LEU A 245 0.05 -24.02 9.97
CA LEU A 245 -0.67 -24.63 8.87
C LEU A 245 0.01 -25.95 8.47
N PRO A 246 -0.78 -26.96 7.99
CA PRO A 246 -0.21 -28.11 7.29
C PRO A 246 0.67 -27.64 6.13
N GLU A 247 1.69 -28.41 5.81
CA GLU A 247 2.55 -28.10 4.64
C GLU A 247 1.78 -28.33 3.34
N GLU A 248 0.89 -29.32 3.34
CA GLU A 248 0.05 -29.68 2.22
C GLU A 248 -1.39 -29.86 2.69
N THR A 249 -2.32 -29.35 1.91
CA THR A 249 -3.77 -29.54 2.09
C THR A 249 -4.34 -29.92 0.74
N PRO A 250 -4.93 -31.11 0.58
CA PRO A 250 -5.49 -31.54 -0.69
C PRO A 250 -6.72 -30.70 -1.04
N ALA A 251 -7.06 -30.68 -2.32
CA ALA A 251 -8.33 -30.20 -2.79
C ALA A 251 -9.47 -30.99 -2.13
N ASN A 252 -10.55 -30.28 -1.79
CA ASN A 252 -11.74 -30.96 -1.26
C ASN A 252 -12.30 -31.95 -2.32
N ALA A 253 -12.48 -33.20 -1.93
CA ALA A 253 -12.97 -34.24 -2.82
C ALA A 253 -14.38 -33.94 -3.41
N ASP A 254 -15.23 -33.24 -2.64
CA ASP A 254 -16.55 -32.82 -3.07
C ASP A 254 -16.53 -31.74 -4.14
N ALA A 255 -15.39 -31.04 -4.30
CA ALA A 255 -15.20 -30.02 -5.32
C ALA A 255 -14.88 -30.61 -6.71
N GLY A 256 -14.84 -31.95 -6.87
CA GLY A 256 -14.47 -32.62 -8.11
C GLY A 256 -12.95 -32.69 -8.35
N PRO A 257 -12.49 -32.88 -9.60
CA PRO A 257 -11.07 -32.99 -9.90
C PRO A 257 -10.27 -31.77 -9.45
N ALA A 258 -9.06 -31.99 -8.94
CA ALA A 258 -8.19 -30.90 -8.52
C ALA A 258 -7.90 -29.95 -9.70
N ARG A 259 -7.93 -28.65 -9.43
CA ARG A 259 -7.66 -27.56 -10.42
C ARG A 259 -6.18 -27.31 -10.65
N GLY A 260 -5.30 -27.84 -9.79
CA GLY A 260 -3.87 -27.61 -9.79
C GLY A 260 -3.35 -27.37 -8.37
N THR A 261 -2.06 -27.05 -8.29
CA THR A 261 -1.36 -26.82 -7.02
C THR A 261 -1.00 -25.35 -6.84
N VAL A 262 -1.44 -24.78 -5.72
CA VAL A 262 -1.22 -23.40 -5.33
C VAL A 262 -0.32 -23.33 -4.11
N GLY A 263 0.81 -22.65 -4.24
CA GLY A 263 1.68 -22.33 -3.11
C GLY A 263 1.16 -21.10 -2.36
N LEU A 264 1.03 -21.13 -1.03
CA LEU A 264 0.61 -19.97 -0.23
C LEU A 264 1.79 -19.32 0.49
N LEU A 265 2.06 -18.05 0.23
CA LEU A 265 2.95 -17.24 1.07
C LEU A 265 2.21 -16.82 2.35
N GLN A 266 2.62 -17.37 3.51
CA GLN A 266 2.06 -16.95 4.79
C GLN A 266 2.48 -15.51 5.20
N GLY A 267 3.62 -15.04 4.68
CA GLY A 267 4.21 -13.75 5.02
C GLY A 267 4.79 -13.67 6.44
N CYS A 268 5.58 -12.64 6.71
CA CYS A 268 6.27 -12.48 8.00
C CYS A 268 5.31 -12.02 9.11
N VAL A 269 4.67 -10.86 8.92
CA VAL A 269 3.72 -10.26 9.88
C VAL A 269 2.40 -11.03 9.90
N ALA A 270 1.92 -11.46 8.71
CA ALA A 270 0.65 -12.16 8.59
C ALA A 270 0.67 -13.53 9.27
N ARG A 271 1.78 -14.27 9.21
CA ARG A 271 1.96 -15.56 9.91
C ARG A 271 1.77 -15.46 11.42
N VAL A 272 2.07 -14.29 12.02
CA VAL A 272 2.01 -14.10 13.47
C VAL A 272 0.72 -13.41 13.91
N PHE A 273 0.29 -12.38 13.18
CA PHE A 273 -0.81 -11.53 13.59
C PHE A 273 -2.12 -11.75 12.83
N PHE A 274 -2.05 -12.43 11.68
CA PHE A 274 -3.20 -12.71 10.81
C PHE A 274 -3.28 -14.21 10.45
N ALA A 275 -2.96 -15.08 11.42
CA ALA A 275 -3.00 -16.53 11.22
C ALA A 275 -4.37 -17.00 10.70
N ARG A 276 -5.47 -16.41 11.20
CA ARG A 276 -6.84 -16.70 10.73
C ARG A 276 -7.05 -16.43 9.25
N THR A 277 -6.47 -15.35 8.72
CA THR A 277 -6.51 -15.04 7.27
C THR A 277 -5.80 -16.13 6.47
N ASN A 278 -4.62 -16.57 6.93
CA ASN A 278 -3.89 -17.65 6.28
C ASN A 278 -4.66 -18.99 6.35
N GLU A 279 -5.25 -19.32 7.51
CA GLU A 279 -6.09 -20.49 7.68
C GLU A 279 -7.34 -20.45 6.78
N ALA A 280 -8.02 -19.31 6.71
CA ALA A 280 -9.16 -19.10 5.81
C ALA A 280 -8.74 -19.25 4.34
N THR A 281 -7.57 -18.72 3.97
CA THR A 281 -7.03 -18.86 2.60
C THR A 281 -6.86 -20.32 2.21
N VAL A 282 -6.26 -21.14 3.08
CA VAL A 282 -6.08 -22.57 2.83
C VAL A 282 -7.43 -23.28 2.69
N ARG A 283 -8.38 -23.03 3.61
CA ARG A 283 -9.71 -23.66 3.56
C ARG A 283 -10.48 -23.28 2.31
N VAL A 284 -10.46 -22.00 1.94
CA VAL A 284 -11.16 -21.51 0.75
C VAL A 284 -10.56 -22.12 -0.52
N LEU A 285 -9.24 -22.07 -0.69
CA LEU A 285 -8.60 -22.66 -1.86
C LEU A 285 -8.85 -24.17 -1.97
N SER A 286 -8.75 -24.91 -0.86
CA SER A 286 -9.06 -26.33 -0.82
C SER A 286 -10.53 -26.59 -1.18
N ALA A 287 -11.47 -25.83 -0.62
CA ALA A 287 -12.90 -25.94 -0.91
C ALA A 287 -13.23 -25.62 -2.38
N GLU A 288 -12.47 -24.73 -3.01
CA GLU A 288 -12.59 -24.40 -4.44
C GLU A 288 -11.87 -25.38 -5.37
N GLY A 289 -11.27 -26.44 -4.83
CA GLY A 289 -10.70 -27.55 -5.59
C GLY A 289 -9.19 -27.38 -5.91
N PHE A 290 -8.44 -26.57 -5.18
CA PHE A 290 -7.00 -26.47 -5.31
C PHE A 290 -6.26 -27.29 -4.25
N ASN A 291 -5.18 -27.96 -4.64
CA ASN A 291 -4.19 -28.46 -3.70
C ASN A 291 -3.38 -27.26 -3.18
N VAL A 292 -3.22 -27.12 -1.88
CA VAL A 292 -2.52 -25.99 -1.28
C VAL A 292 -1.24 -26.46 -0.62
N VAL A 293 -0.11 -25.84 -1.02
CA VAL A 293 1.23 -26.08 -0.44
C VAL A 293 1.66 -24.83 0.32
N VAL A 294 2.16 -25.02 1.54
CA VAL A 294 2.59 -23.92 2.42
C VAL A 294 4.06 -24.14 2.81
N PRO A 295 5.02 -23.73 1.96
CA PRO A 295 6.44 -23.96 2.22
C PRO A 295 6.91 -23.26 3.49
N LYS A 296 7.60 -24.00 4.37
CA LYS A 296 8.15 -23.44 5.63
C LYS A 296 9.27 -22.45 5.37
N ALA A 297 10.06 -22.67 4.31
CA ALA A 297 11.22 -21.85 3.96
C ALA A 297 10.85 -20.44 3.48
N ALA A 298 9.64 -20.23 2.93
CA ALA A 298 9.17 -18.92 2.50
C ALA A 298 8.69 -18.09 3.69
N GLU A 299 9.57 -17.32 4.31
CA GLU A 299 9.25 -16.55 5.51
C GLU A 299 8.79 -15.12 5.22
N CYS A 300 9.42 -14.43 4.26
CA CYS A 300 9.21 -13.01 4.01
C CYS A 300 9.47 -12.66 2.54
N CYS A 301 8.56 -11.90 1.95
CA CYS A 301 8.69 -11.42 0.56
C CYS A 301 9.74 -10.31 0.36
N GLY A 302 10.35 -9.76 1.40
CA GLY A 302 11.31 -8.67 1.29
C GLY A 302 10.72 -7.26 1.06
N ALA A 303 9.40 -7.09 1.00
CA ALA A 303 8.74 -5.83 0.69
C ALA A 303 9.18 -4.65 1.59
N LEU A 304 9.36 -4.87 2.91
CA LEU A 304 9.80 -3.81 3.81
C LEU A 304 11.20 -3.30 3.46
N GLN A 305 12.08 -4.20 3.05
CA GLN A 305 13.46 -3.89 2.66
C GLN A 305 13.47 -3.18 1.31
N MET A 306 12.76 -3.72 0.29
CA MET A 306 12.66 -3.16 -1.04
C MET A 306 12.12 -1.72 -1.00
N HIS A 307 10.98 -1.50 -0.35
CA HIS A 307 10.36 -0.18 -0.24
C HIS A 307 11.13 0.82 0.64
N SER A 308 12.13 0.36 1.37
CA SER A 308 13.04 1.21 2.16
C SER A 308 14.41 1.41 1.50
N GLY A 309 14.65 0.85 0.31
CA GLY A 309 15.93 0.95 -0.40
C GLY A 309 17.02 -0.01 0.10
N ALA A 310 16.69 -0.94 1.02
CA ALA A 310 17.62 -1.98 1.50
C ALA A 310 17.66 -3.15 0.50
N GLU A 311 18.21 -2.88 -0.67
CA GLU A 311 18.13 -3.71 -1.87
C GLU A 311 18.68 -5.12 -1.66
N GLU A 312 19.88 -5.25 -1.08
CA GLU A 312 20.52 -6.56 -0.90
C GLU A 312 19.68 -7.50 -0.01
N GLY A 313 19.12 -6.96 1.07
CA GLY A 313 18.22 -7.74 1.92
C GLY A 313 16.92 -8.14 1.22
N ALA A 314 16.42 -7.31 0.29
CA ALA A 314 15.27 -7.66 -0.53
C ALA A 314 15.61 -8.76 -1.54
N LYS A 315 16.78 -8.69 -2.21
CA LYS A 315 17.29 -9.72 -3.14
C LYS A 315 17.48 -11.07 -2.45
N GLU A 316 18.06 -11.09 -1.25
CA GLU A 316 18.20 -12.30 -0.44
C GLU A 316 16.85 -12.98 -0.16
N ARG A 317 15.85 -12.20 0.25
CA ARG A 317 14.49 -12.71 0.50
C ARG A 317 13.79 -13.17 -0.77
N ALA A 318 14.00 -12.48 -1.89
CA ALA A 318 13.46 -12.87 -3.17
C ALA A 318 14.00 -14.25 -3.61
N ARG A 319 15.32 -14.45 -3.56
CA ARG A 319 15.95 -15.75 -3.91
C ARG A 319 15.39 -16.88 -3.05
N ALA A 320 15.32 -16.70 -1.73
CA ALA A 320 14.78 -17.70 -0.82
C ALA A 320 13.30 -18.01 -1.09
N THR A 321 12.51 -16.98 -1.45
CA THR A 321 11.10 -17.15 -1.79
C THR A 321 10.94 -17.88 -3.11
N ILE A 322 11.67 -17.52 -4.16
CA ILE A 322 11.66 -18.19 -5.47
C ILE A 322 11.96 -19.69 -5.29
N ALA A 323 13.06 -20.02 -4.60
CA ALA A 323 13.44 -21.40 -4.36
C ALA A 323 12.36 -22.20 -3.61
N ALA A 324 11.69 -21.58 -2.64
CA ALA A 324 10.67 -22.26 -1.84
C ALA A 324 9.39 -22.60 -2.62
N PHE A 325 9.09 -21.89 -3.71
CA PHE A 325 7.88 -22.09 -4.53
C PHE A 325 8.19 -22.62 -5.93
N GLU A 326 9.39 -23.12 -6.18
CA GLU A 326 9.82 -23.53 -7.51
C GLU A 326 8.87 -24.55 -8.16
N ASN A 327 8.38 -25.52 -7.36
CA ASN A 327 7.50 -26.59 -7.82
C ASN A 327 5.99 -26.22 -7.80
N CYS A 328 5.63 -24.98 -7.49
CA CYS A 328 4.25 -24.55 -7.52
C CYS A 328 3.87 -24.01 -8.90
N GLU A 329 2.68 -24.36 -9.38
CA GLU A 329 2.12 -23.85 -10.63
C GLU A 329 1.70 -22.39 -10.50
N MET A 330 1.11 -22.04 -9.35
CA MET A 330 0.68 -20.70 -8.97
C MET A 330 1.14 -20.38 -7.55
N VAL A 331 1.32 -19.09 -7.25
CA VAL A 331 1.66 -18.61 -5.91
C VAL A 331 0.63 -17.61 -5.44
N ALA A 332 -0.21 -18.04 -4.50
CA ALA A 332 -1.22 -17.20 -3.88
C ALA A 332 -0.61 -16.29 -2.81
N VAL A 333 -1.01 -15.03 -2.83
CA VAL A 333 -0.67 -14.04 -1.82
C VAL A 333 -1.94 -13.38 -1.31
N ASN A 334 -2.11 -13.31 0.02
CA ASN A 334 -3.23 -12.66 0.68
C ASN A 334 -2.82 -11.34 1.37
N ALA A 335 -1.77 -10.72 0.86
CA ALA A 335 -1.25 -9.46 1.39
C ALA A 335 -0.75 -8.59 0.23
N ALA A 336 -1.51 -7.56 -0.12
CA ALA A 336 -1.29 -6.71 -1.29
C ALA A 336 0.17 -6.20 -1.44
N GLY A 337 0.79 -5.79 -0.34
CA GLY A 337 2.19 -5.32 -0.36
C GLY A 337 3.20 -6.43 -0.67
N CYS A 338 2.93 -7.66 -0.23
CA CYS A 338 3.75 -8.82 -0.57
C CYS A 338 3.58 -9.18 -2.05
N GLY A 339 2.35 -9.28 -2.53
CA GLY A 339 2.05 -9.63 -3.92
C GLY A 339 2.66 -8.63 -4.91
N SER A 340 2.52 -7.33 -4.65
CA SER A 340 3.14 -6.28 -5.46
C SER A 340 4.66 -6.46 -5.56
N THR A 341 5.34 -6.71 -4.44
CA THR A 341 6.80 -6.89 -4.42
C THR A 341 7.23 -8.17 -5.15
N MET A 342 6.51 -9.28 -4.96
CA MET A 342 6.84 -10.55 -5.58
C MET A 342 6.64 -10.52 -7.10
N LYS A 343 5.65 -9.79 -7.60
CA LYS A 343 5.45 -9.53 -9.05
C LYS A 343 6.59 -8.68 -9.66
N GLU A 344 7.39 -8.00 -8.84
CA GLU A 344 8.53 -7.18 -9.26
C GLU A 344 9.90 -7.88 -9.11
N TYR A 345 9.93 -9.15 -8.72
CA TYR A 345 11.20 -9.88 -8.53
C TYR A 345 12.03 -9.99 -9.81
N GLY A 346 11.40 -10.09 -10.99
CA GLY A 346 12.11 -10.06 -12.28
C GLY A 346 12.95 -8.80 -12.41
N ARG A 347 12.39 -7.62 -12.06
CA ARG A 347 13.13 -6.36 -12.08
C ARG A 347 14.16 -6.26 -10.94
N LEU A 348 13.83 -6.73 -9.74
CA LEU A 348 14.73 -6.71 -8.59
C LEU A 348 16.00 -7.52 -8.80
N LEU A 349 15.90 -8.64 -9.51
CA LEU A 349 17.00 -9.57 -9.78
C LEU A 349 17.50 -9.53 -11.23
N ALA A 350 17.12 -8.49 -12.01
CA ALA A 350 17.47 -8.38 -13.43
C ALA A 350 18.99 -8.43 -13.70
N ASP A 351 19.79 -7.91 -12.76
CA ASP A 351 21.26 -7.88 -12.84
C ASP A 351 21.95 -9.15 -12.29
N ASP A 352 21.16 -10.14 -11.83
CA ASP A 352 21.68 -11.38 -11.25
C ASP A 352 21.63 -12.51 -12.32
N PRO A 353 22.77 -12.93 -12.90
CA PRO A 353 22.80 -13.90 -14.00
C PRO A 353 22.20 -15.26 -13.63
N GLU A 354 22.25 -15.65 -12.36
CA GLU A 354 21.70 -16.93 -11.87
C GLU A 354 20.19 -16.86 -11.65
N TRP A 355 19.67 -15.69 -11.28
CA TRP A 355 18.31 -15.54 -10.77
C TRP A 355 17.36 -14.74 -11.67
N ALA A 356 17.86 -13.99 -12.64
CA ALA A 356 17.03 -13.11 -13.50
C ALA A 356 15.88 -13.85 -14.17
N GLU A 357 16.17 -14.92 -14.91
CA GLU A 357 15.16 -15.72 -15.60
C GLU A 357 14.21 -16.43 -14.64
N ARG A 358 14.74 -17.01 -13.55
CA ARG A 358 13.93 -17.66 -12.50
C ARG A 358 13.00 -16.67 -11.80
N ALA A 359 13.47 -15.44 -11.59
CA ALA A 359 12.68 -14.39 -10.95
C ALA A 359 11.55 -13.89 -11.84
N GLU A 360 11.77 -13.78 -13.15
CA GLU A 360 10.74 -13.40 -14.11
C GLU A 360 9.69 -14.51 -14.23
N ALA A 361 10.11 -15.77 -14.39
CA ALA A 361 9.21 -16.92 -14.40
C ALA A 361 8.41 -17.05 -13.10
N PHE A 362 9.03 -16.78 -11.95
CA PHE A 362 8.35 -16.77 -10.66
C PHE A 362 7.32 -15.64 -10.57
N ALA A 363 7.69 -14.42 -10.97
CA ALA A 363 6.79 -13.26 -10.90
C ALA A 363 5.49 -13.48 -11.70
N ALA A 364 5.59 -14.20 -12.83
CA ALA A 364 4.44 -14.57 -13.66
C ALA A 364 3.47 -15.55 -12.97
N LYS A 365 3.92 -16.35 -11.99
CA LYS A 365 3.09 -17.28 -11.21
C LYS A 365 2.39 -16.63 -10.02
N VAL A 366 2.80 -15.40 -9.64
CA VAL A 366 2.28 -14.72 -8.44
C VAL A 366 0.94 -14.06 -8.72
N ALA A 367 -0.06 -14.39 -7.92
CA ALA A 367 -1.37 -13.77 -7.98
C ALA A 367 -1.91 -13.46 -6.57
N ASP A 368 -2.68 -12.37 -6.43
CA ASP A 368 -3.50 -12.20 -5.24
C ASP A 368 -4.52 -13.33 -5.16
N VAL A 369 -4.82 -13.79 -3.96
CA VAL A 369 -5.79 -14.86 -3.77
C VAL A 369 -7.15 -14.54 -4.41
N THR A 370 -7.52 -13.26 -4.48
CA THR A 370 -8.76 -12.83 -5.13
C THR A 370 -8.68 -12.86 -6.66
N GLU A 371 -7.49 -12.78 -7.27
CA GLU A 371 -7.31 -13.05 -8.71
C GLU A 371 -7.61 -14.52 -9.01
N ILE A 372 -6.95 -15.44 -8.27
CA ILE A 372 -7.14 -16.89 -8.45
C ILE A 372 -8.61 -17.29 -8.28
N LEU A 373 -9.26 -16.78 -7.23
CA LEU A 373 -10.66 -17.10 -6.94
C LEU A 373 -11.66 -16.46 -7.92
N ALA A 374 -11.33 -15.28 -8.46
CA ALA A 374 -12.20 -14.61 -9.43
C ALA A 374 -12.13 -15.23 -10.83
N ASP A 375 -11.01 -15.85 -11.18
CA ASP A 375 -10.81 -16.53 -12.46
C ASP A 375 -11.29 -17.99 -12.42
N ALA A 376 -11.55 -18.54 -11.20
CA ALA A 376 -12.11 -19.86 -10.99
C ALA A 376 -13.63 -19.80 -10.80
N GLU A 377 -14.38 -20.63 -11.51
CA GLU A 377 -15.80 -20.78 -11.21
C GLU A 377 -16.00 -21.35 -9.80
N PRO A 378 -16.91 -20.77 -8.97
CA PRO A 378 -17.19 -21.26 -7.63
C PRO A 378 -17.61 -22.74 -7.62
N ARG A 379 -16.96 -23.57 -6.80
CA ARG A 379 -17.32 -24.98 -6.58
C ARG A 379 -17.92 -25.22 -5.19
N ALA A 380 -17.42 -24.48 -4.20
CA ALA A 380 -17.94 -24.60 -2.85
C ALA A 380 -19.31 -23.91 -2.70
N PRO A 381 -20.20 -24.40 -1.81
CA PRO A 381 -21.47 -23.73 -1.55
C PRO A 381 -21.27 -22.33 -0.97
N ARG A 382 -22.26 -21.46 -1.17
CA ARG A 382 -22.30 -20.10 -0.63
C ARG A 382 -23.51 -19.94 0.28
N HIS A 383 -23.26 -19.81 1.57
CA HIS A 383 -24.30 -19.48 2.55
C HIS A 383 -24.44 -17.96 2.68
N PRO A 384 -25.65 -17.46 3.01
CA PRO A 384 -25.89 -16.03 3.18
C PRO A 384 -25.02 -15.39 4.27
N VAL A 385 -24.51 -14.19 4.00
CA VAL A 385 -23.82 -13.32 4.97
C VAL A 385 -24.52 -11.95 4.93
N PRO A 386 -25.60 -11.75 5.72
CA PRO A 386 -26.42 -10.54 5.68
C PRO A 386 -25.76 -9.39 6.40
N VAL A 387 -24.67 -8.86 5.82
CA VAL A 387 -23.84 -7.78 6.38
C VAL A 387 -23.50 -6.79 5.29
N THR A 388 -23.52 -5.50 5.62
CA THR A 388 -22.99 -4.44 4.75
C THR A 388 -21.53 -4.17 5.09
N VAL A 389 -20.65 -4.30 4.10
CA VAL A 389 -19.20 -4.09 4.26
C VAL A 389 -18.70 -2.95 3.37
N ALA A 390 -17.83 -2.09 3.91
CA ALA A 390 -17.09 -1.13 3.10
C ALA A 390 -15.79 -1.76 2.58
N TYR A 391 -15.59 -1.76 1.27
CA TYR A 391 -14.37 -2.32 0.70
C TYR A 391 -13.24 -1.27 0.68
N HIS A 392 -12.14 -1.56 1.38
CA HIS A 392 -10.94 -0.75 1.34
C HIS A 392 -9.97 -1.27 0.26
N ASP A 393 -9.84 -0.53 -0.83
CA ASP A 393 -8.83 -0.79 -1.84
C ASP A 393 -7.41 -0.60 -1.25
N ALA A 394 -6.70 -1.71 -1.06
CA ALA A 394 -5.29 -1.64 -0.69
C ALA A 394 -4.49 -1.09 -1.88
N CYS A 395 -3.77 0.01 -1.67
CA CYS A 395 -3.12 0.75 -2.77
C CYS A 395 -2.19 -0.12 -3.62
N HIS A 396 -1.42 -1.05 -3.00
CA HIS A 396 -0.58 -2.00 -3.73
C HIS A 396 -1.38 -3.07 -4.51
N LEU A 397 -2.62 -3.32 -4.15
CA LEU A 397 -3.50 -4.20 -4.93
C LEU A 397 -4.11 -3.42 -6.11
N ALA A 398 -4.77 -2.31 -5.79
CA ALA A 398 -5.55 -1.56 -6.78
C ALA A 398 -4.67 -0.81 -7.81
N HIS A 399 -3.57 -0.19 -7.37
CA HIS A 399 -2.73 0.65 -8.24
C HIS A 399 -1.51 -0.08 -8.79
N ALA A 400 -0.74 -0.77 -7.96
CA ALA A 400 0.47 -1.44 -8.42
C ALA A 400 0.15 -2.72 -9.20
N GLN A 401 -0.73 -3.57 -8.67
CA GLN A 401 -1.12 -4.83 -9.33
C GLN A 401 -2.32 -4.69 -10.26
N LYS A 402 -3.04 -3.56 -10.24
CA LYS A 402 -4.26 -3.30 -11.04
C LYS A 402 -5.40 -4.30 -10.75
N VAL A 403 -5.41 -4.88 -9.56
CA VAL A 403 -6.41 -5.84 -9.08
C VAL A 403 -7.47 -5.08 -8.27
N ARG A 404 -8.59 -4.76 -8.89
CA ARG A 404 -9.69 -4.02 -8.27
C ARG A 404 -11.05 -4.69 -8.47
N ALA A 405 -11.31 -5.21 -9.65
CA ALA A 405 -12.56 -5.89 -9.96
C ALA A 405 -12.65 -7.27 -9.32
N GLN A 406 -11.53 -7.99 -9.22
CA GLN A 406 -11.47 -9.37 -8.77
C GLN A 406 -11.99 -9.57 -7.33
N PRO A 407 -11.55 -8.78 -6.32
CA PRO A 407 -12.10 -8.90 -4.97
C PRO A 407 -13.61 -8.68 -4.93
N ARG A 408 -14.15 -7.75 -5.76
CA ARG A 408 -15.57 -7.46 -5.84
C ARG A 408 -16.34 -8.60 -6.49
N ARG A 409 -15.80 -9.22 -7.54
CA ARG A 409 -16.38 -10.43 -8.14
C ARG A 409 -16.48 -11.56 -7.12
N VAL A 410 -15.39 -11.81 -6.37
CA VAL A 410 -15.36 -12.85 -5.33
C VAL A 410 -16.41 -12.58 -4.24
N LEU A 411 -16.47 -11.36 -3.70
CA LEU A 411 -17.42 -10.97 -2.68
C LEU A 411 -18.88 -11.00 -3.21
N GLY A 412 -19.07 -10.64 -4.48
CA GLY A 412 -20.37 -10.66 -5.15
C GLY A 412 -20.96 -12.08 -5.32
N THR A 413 -20.18 -13.15 -5.13
CA THR A 413 -20.69 -14.53 -5.11
C THR A 413 -21.40 -14.89 -3.80
N ILE A 414 -21.30 -14.06 -2.76
CA ILE A 414 -21.81 -14.31 -1.42
C ILE A 414 -23.25 -13.78 -1.31
N PRO A 415 -24.26 -14.63 -1.09
CA PRO A 415 -25.63 -14.17 -0.97
C PRO A 415 -25.82 -13.21 0.20
N GLN A 416 -26.66 -12.18 0.02
CA GLN A 416 -27.02 -11.16 1.00
C GLN A 416 -25.86 -10.30 1.52
N LEU A 417 -24.63 -10.45 0.98
CA LEU A 417 -23.52 -9.53 1.29
C LEU A 417 -23.70 -8.26 0.46
N THR A 418 -23.71 -7.11 1.12
CA THR A 418 -23.70 -5.80 0.46
C THR A 418 -22.31 -5.18 0.54
N VAL A 419 -21.71 -4.87 -0.60
CA VAL A 419 -20.40 -4.20 -0.67
C VAL A 419 -20.61 -2.75 -1.08
N VAL A 420 -20.14 -1.82 -0.25
CA VAL A 420 -20.20 -0.38 -0.51
C VAL A 420 -18.82 0.23 -0.69
N GLU A 421 -18.74 1.28 -1.50
CA GLU A 421 -17.50 1.99 -1.83
C GLU A 421 -17.34 3.23 -0.96
N PRO A 422 -16.21 3.42 -0.27
CA PRO A 422 -15.93 4.65 0.45
C PRO A 422 -15.48 5.76 -0.53
N ALA A 423 -15.72 7.01 -0.15
CA ALA A 423 -15.12 8.14 -0.85
C ALA A 423 -13.59 8.07 -0.81
N GLU A 424 -12.91 8.68 -1.80
CA GLU A 424 -11.45 8.71 -1.91
C GLU A 424 -10.82 7.30 -1.81
N TRP A 425 -11.42 6.35 -2.52
CA TRP A 425 -10.94 4.96 -2.52
C TRP A 425 -9.45 4.86 -2.90
N GLU A 426 -8.99 5.70 -3.84
CA GLU A 426 -7.63 5.76 -4.36
C GLU A 426 -6.59 6.26 -3.34
N LEU A 427 -7.02 6.98 -2.30
CA LEU A 427 -6.11 7.55 -1.31
C LEU A 427 -5.59 6.47 -0.35
N CYS A 428 -4.26 6.43 -0.19
CA CYS A 428 -3.60 5.50 0.74
C CYS A 428 -4.06 5.71 2.20
N CYS A 429 -4.17 4.61 2.96
CA CYS A 429 -4.50 4.65 4.40
C CYS A 429 -3.37 5.19 5.30
N GLY A 430 -2.19 5.44 4.75
CA GLY A 430 -1.03 5.92 5.51
C GLY A 430 -0.15 4.83 6.13
N SER A 431 -0.43 3.54 5.92
CA SER A 431 0.38 2.44 6.48
C SER A 431 1.78 2.35 5.86
N ALA A 432 1.85 2.04 4.55
CA ALA A 432 3.04 2.02 3.70
C ALA A 432 4.33 1.44 4.34
N GLY A 433 4.28 0.18 4.74
CA GLY A 433 5.43 -0.52 5.30
C GLY A 433 5.91 0.09 6.63
N LEU A 434 7.09 0.70 6.65
CA LEU A 434 7.64 1.38 7.84
C LEU A 434 7.21 2.86 7.93
N TYR A 435 6.57 3.42 6.92
CA TYR A 435 6.24 4.83 6.84
C TYR A 435 5.47 5.34 8.05
N ASN A 436 4.44 4.63 8.50
CA ASN A 436 3.63 5.03 9.63
C ASN A 436 4.35 5.07 10.98
N MET A 437 5.53 4.43 11.06
CA MET A 437 6.42 4.51 12.22
C MET A 437 7.49 5.59 12.04
N LEU A 438 7.94 5.83 10.80
CA LEU A 438 8.97 6.83 10.49
C LEU A 438 8.39 8.24 10.41
N GLU A 439 7.20 8.38 9.83
CA GLU A 439 6.46 9.61 9.60
C GLU A 439 5.05 9.53 10.26
N PRO A 440 4.98 9.42 11.60
CA PRO A 440 3.73 9.07 12.30
C PRO A 440 2.63 10.14 12.19
N GLU A 441 2.97 11.42 12.09
CA GLU A 441 1.98 12.51 12.00
C GLU A 441 1.21 12.48 10.67
N PRO A 442 1.85 12.53 9.48
CA PRO A 442 1.13 12.46 8.22
C PRO A 442 0.44 11.11 8.01
N ALA A 443 1.04 10.03 8.49
CA ALA A 443 0.41 8.71 8.47
C ALA A 443 -0.88 8.67 9.29
N ALA A 444 -0.90 9.32 10.45
CA ALA A 444 -2.09 9.44 11.30
C ALA A 444 -3.17 10.31 10.65
N GLU A 445 -2.79 11.37 9.95
CA GLU A 445 -3.76 12.21 9.21
C GLU A 445 -4.46 11.40 8.13
N LEU A 446 -3.68 10.68 7.31
CA LEU A 446 -4.22 9.78 6.28
C LEU A 446 -5.11 8.68 6.88
N GLY A 447 -4.69 8.10 8.03
CA GLY A 447 -5.46 7.08 8.74
C GLY A 447 -6.81 7.61 9.22
N ARG A 448 -6.87 8.79 9.83
CA ARG A 448 -8.11 9.44 10.27
C ARG A 448 -9.05 9.73 9.10
N ARG A 449 -8.52 10.30 8.01
CA ARG A 449 -9.27 10.60 6.80
C ARG A 449 -9.86 9.33 6.18
N LYS A 450 -9.08 8.26 6.07
CA LYS A 450 -9.56 6.97 5.56
C LYS A 450 -10.64 6.38 6.47
N VAL A 451 -10.48 6.42 7.79
CA VAL A 451 -11.51 5.95 8.73
C VAL A 451 -12.79 6.78 8.64
N ALA A 452 -12.69 8.11 8.50
CA ALA A 452 -13.85 8.97 8.30
C ALA A 452 -14.65 8.58 7.04
N ASN A 453 -13.96 8.36 5.91
CA ASN A 453 -14.60 7.94 4.66
C ASN A 453 -15.24 6.53 4.76
N LEU A 454 -14.58 5.59 5.45
CA LEU A 454 -15.14 4.26 5.70
C LEU A 454 -16.37 4.32 6.61
N THR A 455 -16.32 5.11 7.68
CA THR A 455 -17.46 5.27 8.61
C THR A 455 -18.65 5.96 7.94
N ALA A 456 -18.38 6.91 7.03
CA ALA A 456 -19.43 7.65 6.31
C ALA A 456 -20.26 6.75 5.38
N THR A 457 -19.80 5.56 5.03
CA THR A 457 -20.58 4.58 4.25
C THR A 457 -21.74 3.95 5.02
N GLY A 458 -21.72 4.04 6.36
CA GLY A 458 -22.68 3.34 7.22
C GLY A 458 -22.49 1.82 7.31
N ALA A 459 -21.39 1.28 6.75
CA ALA A 459 -21.13 -0.15 6.76
C ALA A 459 -20.84 -0.68 8.17
N GLU A 460 -21.25 -1.91 8.42
CA GLU A 460 -21.07 -2.62 9.71
C GLU A 460 -19.63 -3.11 9.90
N ALA A 461 -18.92 -3.38 8.79
CA ALA A 461 -17.54 -3.84 8.81
C ALA A 461 -16.74 -3.31 7.61
N VAL A 462 -15.42 -3.46 7.67
CA VAL A 462 -14.50 -3.13 6.57
C VAL A 462 -13.87 -4.40 6.03
N VAL A 463 -13.73 -4.50 4.72
CA VAL A 463 -12.97 -5.57 4.07
C VAL A 463 -11.70 -4.99 3.46
N ALA A 464 -10.54 -5.57 3.80
CA ALA A 464 -9.24 -5.09 3.36
C ALA A 464 -8.25 -6.23 3.07
N GLY A 465 -7.73 -6.30 1.85
CA GLY A 465 -6.78 -7.34 1.40
C GLY A 465 -5.31 -7.07 1.76
N ASN A 466 -5.04 -6.37 2.87
CA ASN A 466 -3.66 -6.09 3.28
C ASN A 466 -3.50 -5.91 4.79
N PRO A 467 -2.62 -6.68 5.46
CA PRO A 467 -2.40 -6.60 6.90
C PRO A 467 -2.02 -5.20 7.40
N GLY A 468 -1.14 -4.49 6.69
CA GLY A 468 -0.73 -3.14 7.06
C GLY A 468 -1.90 -2.14 7.06
N CYS A 469 -2.78 -2.22 6.06
CA CYS A 469 -3.99 -1.39 6.00
C CYS A 469 -4.94 -1.74 7.15
N ALA A 470 -5.15 -3.03 7.43
CA ALA A 470 -6.02 -3.46 8.52
C ALA A 470 -5.53 -2.92 9.87
N LEU A 471 -4.23 -3.00 10.16
CA LEU A 471 -3.65 -2.44 11.39
C LEU A 471 -3.81 -0.91 11.46
N GLN A 472 -3.59 -0.21 10.37
CA GLN A 472 -3.70 1.25 10.30
C GLN A 472 -5.14 1.71 10.53
N ILE A 473 -6.11 1.11 9.84
CA ILE A 473 -7.53 1.42 9.99
C ILE A 473 -7.99 1.08 11.41
N LYS A 474 -7.62 -0.09 11.95
CA LYS A 474 -7.95 -0.49 13.31
C LYS A 474 -7.42 0.50 14.36
N ALA A 475 -6.17 0.96 14.20
CA ALA A 475 -5.54 1.90 15.12
C ALA A 475 -6.25 3.27 15.14
N HIS A 476 -6.75 3.74 14.00
CA HIS A 476 -7.41 5.04 13.88
C HIS A 476 -8.94 4.99 14.06
N SER A 477 -9.57 3.82 13.92
CA SER A 477 -10.98 3.59 14.30
C SER A 477 -11.14 3.26 15.77
N GLU A 478 -10.06 3.18 16.55
CA GLU A 478 -10.06 2.77 17.95
C GLU A 478 -10.73 1.39 18.17
N GLY A 479 -10.64 0.53 17.13
CA GLY A 479 -11.25 -0.80 17.14
C GLY A 479 -12.77 -0.83 16.96
N ARG A 480 -13.40 0.31 16.66
CA ARG A 480 -14.87 0.39 16.47
C ARG A 480 -15.37 -0.25 15.19
N LEU A 481 -14.51 -0.36 14.17
CA LEU A 481 -14.84 -1.02 12.90
C LEU A 481 -14.22 -2.41 12.89
N PRO A 482 -15.01 -3.50 12.84
CA PRO A 482 -14.52 -4.84 12.51
C PRO A 482 -13.85 -4.81 11.13
N ILE A 483 -12.71 -5.51 11.00
CA ILE A 483 -11.97 -5.55 9.73
C ILE A 483 -11.70 -7.00 9.39
N TYR A 484 -12.11 -7.40 8.19
CA TYR A 484 -11.94 -8.74 7.65
C TYR A 484 -11.13 -8.72 6.37
N HIS A 485 -10.47 -9.82 6.08
CA HIS A 485 -9.91 -10.06 4.76
C HIS A 485 -10.99 -10.62 3.82
N PRO A 486 -10.96 -10.38 2.47
CA PRO A 486 -11.92 -10.97 1.54
C PRO A 486 -12.10 -12.49 1.71
N VAL A 487 -11.00 -13.22 1.91
CA VAL A 487 -11.05 -14.68 2.13
C VAL A 487 -11.69 -15.08 3.46
N GLU A 488 -11.67 -14.23 4.49
CA GLU A 488 -12.34 -14.53 5.76
C GLU A 488 -13.86 -14.42 5.62
N VAL A 489 -14.33 -13.46 4.82
CA VAL A 489 -15.76 -13.31 4.50
C VAL A 489 -16.23 -14.49 3.64
N LEU A 490 -15.42 -14.88 2.65
CA LEU A 490 -15.72 -16.03 1.79
C LEU A 490 -15.69 -17.35 2.57
N ASP A 491 -14.73 -17.55 3.46
CA ASP A 491 -14.65 -18.74 4.34
C ASP A 491 -15.86 -18.84 5.27
N ALA A 492 -16.34 -17.72 5.80
CA ALA A 492 -17.58 -17.68 6.58
C ALA A 492 -18.78 -18.12 5.75
N SER A 493 -18.92 -17.62 4.52
CA SER A 493 -19.97 -18.00 3.59
C SER A 493 -19.89 -19.49 3.23
N ILE A 494 -18.72 -20.00 2.84
CA ILE A 494 -18.53 -21.43 2.49
C ILE A 494 -18.90 -22.34 3.65
N SER A 495 -18.53 -21.98 4.87
CA SER A 495 -18.74 -22.80 6.07
C SER A 495 -20.08 -22.58 6.77
N GLY A 496 -20.91 -21.65 6.29
CA GLY A 496 -22.19 -21.30 6.92
C GLY A 496 -22.04 -20.67 8.31
N ARG A 497 -20.90 -20.06 8.61
CA ARG A 497 -20.63 -19.40 9.90
C ARG A 497 -20.85 -17.89 9.81
N SER A 498 -21.28 -17.29 10.93
CA SER A 498 -21.26 -15.82 11.03
C SER A 498 -19.83 -15.27 10.93
N LEU A 499 -19.71 -14.01 10.52
CA LEU A 499 -18.43 -13.28 10.61
C LEU A 499 -17.99 -13.23 12.09
N PRO A 500 -16.73 -13.50 12.37
CA PRO A 500 -16.22 -13.64 13.72
C PRO A 500 -16.09 -12.31 14.48
#